data_da269408f07b0154ba77ce4b1e2fa379
#
_entry.id   da269408f07b0154ba77ce4b1e2fa379
#
_cell.length_a   1.000
_cell.length_b   1.000
_cell.length_c   1.000
_cell.angle_alpha   90.00
_cell.angle_beta   90.00
_cell.angle_gamma   90.00
#
_symmetry.space_group_name_H-M   'P 1'
#
loop_
_entity.id
_entity.type
_entity.pdbx_description
1 polymer ?
#
loop_
_entity_poly.entity_id
_entity_poly.type
_entity_poly.pdbx_seq_one_letter_code
_entity_poly.pdbx_strand_id
1 'polypeptide(L)'
;MFGVFSKIHEFNDFWRLFAPYVIALGIFSGIGLIGKVALFSKAEQPAWASFVPIYDMVITMRIVGRPDKHIFLFLIPIYNVYLGFKMCTEIASAFGKSSTSDYLWACILNVFYILHLAFSYSIEYKGPVFRKHLTATNNQMAVA
;
A
#
# COMPACT_ATOMS: atom_id res chain seq x y z
N MET A 1 39.96 30.42 -2.75
CA MET A 1 39.28 30.46 -1.45
C MET A 1 37.80 30.93 -1.60
N PHE A 2 37.48 31.96 -2.36
CA PHE A 2 36.14 32.51 -2.57
C PHE A 2 35.14 31.50 -3.21
N GLY A 3 35.58 30.63 -4.12
CA GLY A 3 34.67 29.66 -4.77
C GLY A 3 34.16 28.51 -3.91
N VAL A 4 34.82 28.24 -2.79
CA VAL A 4 34.35 27.20 -1.85
C VAL A 4 33.25 27.76 -0.95
N PHE A 5 33.37 29.01 -0.54
CA PHE A 5 32.36 29.69 0.28
C PHE A 5 31.07 29.91 -0.48
N SER A 6 31.12 30.26 -1.78
CA SER A 6 29.92 30.40 -2.62
C SER A 6 29.17 29.07 -2.75
N LYS A 7 29.87 27.96 -2.97
CA LYS A 7 29.25 26.62 -3.03
C LYS A 7 28.62 26.18 -1.72
N ILE A 8 29.19 26.57 -0.56
CA ILE A 8 28.62 26.28 0.74
C ILE A 8 27.30 27.07 0.95
N HIS A 9 27.24 28.32 0.50
CA HIS A 9 26.02 29.12 0.57
C HIS A 9 24.92 28.54 -0.33
N GLU A 10 25.22 28.20 -1.57
CA GLU A 10 24.27 27.53 -2.49
C GLU A 10 23.75 26.21 -1.93
N PHE A 11 24.63 25.41 -1.29
CA PHE A 11 24.23 24.17 -0.65
C PHE A 11 23.31 24.40 0.57
N ASN A 12 23.60 25.39 1.41
CA ASN A 12 22.77 25.73 2.54
C ASN A 12 21.39 26.28 2.12
N ASP A 13 21.35 27.09 1.08
CA ASP A 13 20.11 27.65 0.53
C ASP A 13 19.25 26.54 -0.10
N PHE A 14 19.89 25.60 -0.81
CA PHE A 14 19.23 24.39 -1.29
C PHE A 14 18.56 23.61 -0.14
N TRP A 15 19.31 23.30 0.94
CA TRP A 15 18.77 22.57 2.07
C TRP A 15 17.68 23.33 2.82
N ARG A 16 17.78 24.62 2.94
CA ARG A 16 16.74 25.46 3.55
C ARG A 16 15.42 25.37 2.78
N LEU A 17 15.50 25.30 1.46
CA LEU A 17 14.29 25.16 0.63
C LEU A 17 13.72 23.76 0.66
N PHE A 18 14.55 22.71 0.62
CA PHE A 18 14.09 21.32 0.49
C PHE A 18 13.87 20.60 1.84
N ALA A 19 14.56 20.99 2.92
CA ALA A 19 14.41 20.35 4.22
C ALA A 19 12.96 20.26 4.72
N PRO A 20 12.12 21.30 4.65
CA PRO A 20 10.73 21.20 5.11
C PRO A 20 9.93 20.17 4.31
N TYR A 21 10.18 20.02 3.01
CA TYR A 21 9.52 19.00 2.19
C TYR A 21 9.99 17.60 2.53
N VAL A 22 11.28 17.40 2.76
CA VAL A 22 11.86 16.11 3.18
C VAL A 22 11.31 15.69 4.54
N ILE A 23 11.22 16.63 5.49
CA ILE A 23 10.65 16.37 6.82
C ILE A 23 9.16 16.03 6.70
N ALA A 24 8.39 16.80 5.94
CA ALA A 24 6.97 16.53 5.72
C ALA A 24 6.74 15.17 5.06
N LEU A 25 7.55 14.81 4.04
CA LEU A 25 7.51 13.50 3.39
C LEU A 25 7.86 12.37 4.37
N GLY A 26 8.86 12.58 5.23
CA GLY A 26 9.27 11.63 6.26
C GLY A 26 8.14 11.37 7.28
N ILE A 27 7.49 12.43 7.75
CA ILE A 27 6.35 12.32 8.67
C ILE A 27 5.20 11.58 7.99
N PHE A 28 4.85 11.96 6.76
CA PHE A 28 3.77 11.33 6.01
C PHE A 28 4.04 9.83 5.75
N SER A 29 5.28 9.49 5.38
CA SER A 29 5.72 8.11 5.22
C SER A 29 5.65 7.32 6.52
N GLY A 30 6.07 7.92 7.64
CA GLY A 30 5.98 7.31 8.97
C GLY A 30 4.54 6.99 9.39
N ILE A 31 3.61 7.92 9.14
CA ILE A 31 2.18 7.71 9.39
C ILE A 31 1.65 6.54 8.55
N GLY A 32 2.01 6.49 7.26
CA GLY A 32 1.63 5.39 6.36
C GLY A 32 2.17 4.04 6.84
N LEU A 33 3.41 4.01 7.34
CA LEU A 33 4.04 2.81 7.88
C LEU A 33 3.30 2.29 9.12
N ILE A 34 2.93 3.17 10.05
CA ILE A 34 2.13 2.81 11.24
C ILE A 34 0.79 2.20 10.81
N GLY A 35 0.12 2.78 9.82
CA GLY A 35 -1.11 2.24 9.26
C GLY A 35 -0.93 0.83 8.68
N LYS A 36 0.15 0.59 7.95
CA LYS A 36 0.46 -0.74 7.40
C LYS A 36 0.77 -1.78 8.49
N VAL A 37 1.57 -1.41 9.51
CA VAL A 37 1.85 -2.27 10.67
C VAL A 37 0.54 -2.72 11.33
N ALA A 38 -0.37 -1.80 11.60
CA ALA A 38 -1.66 -2.11 12.20
C ALA A 38 -2.57 -2.92 11.26
N LEU A 39 -2.57 -2.62 9.95
CA LEU A 39 -3.32 -3.37 8.95
C LEU A 39 -2.85 -4.82 8.86
N PHE A 40 -1.53 -5.06 8.84
CA PHE A 40 -0.95 -6.40 8.78
C PHE A 40 -1.27 -7.21 10.04
N SER A 41 -1.15 -6.58 11.22
CA SER A 41 -1.57 -7.21 12.49
C SER A 41 -3.03 -7.62 12.46
N LYS A 42 -3.90 -6.76 11.91
CA LYS A 42 -5.33 -7.02 11.79
C LYS A 42 -5.66 -8.16 10.80
N ALA A 43 -4.82 -8.34 9.79
CA ALA A 43 -4.91 -9.42 8.83
C ALA A 43 -4.15 -10.69 9.26
N GLU A 44 -3.74 -10.79 10.53
CA GLU A 44 -2.97 -11.90 11.09
C GLU A 44 -1.65 -12.17 10.35
N GLN A 45 -1.05 -11.11 9.78
CA GLN A 45 0.22 -11.17 9.09
C GLN A 45 1.33 -10.52 9.93
N PRO A 46 2.60 -10.89 9.70
CA PRO A 46 3.72 -10.34 10.46
C PRO A 46 3.85 -8.83 10.26
N ALA A 47 3.62 -8.06 11.32
CA ALA A 47 3.62 -6.59 11.31
C ALA A 47 4.98 -5.99 10.91
N TRP A 48 6.10 -6.65 11.28
CA TRP A 48 7.46 -6.23 10.91
C TRP A 48 7.70 -6.23 9.40
N ALA A 49 6.91 -6.99 8.64
CA ALA A 49 7.00 -7.05 7.18
C ALA A 49 6.85 -5.68 6.50
N SER A 50 6.14 -4.76 7.14
CA SER A 50 5.94 -3.38 6.64
C SER A 50 7.25 -2.58 6.53
N PHE A 51 8.29 -2.98 7.26
CA PHE A 51 9.60 -2.31 7.23
C PHE A 51 10.49 -2.76 6.06
N VAL A 52 10.17 -3.88 5.43
CA VAL A 52 10.95 -4.44 4.32
C VAL A 52 10.17 -4.29 3.02
N PRO A 53 10.54 -3.38 2.10
CA PRO A 53 9.71 -2.99 0.94
C PRO A 53 9.27 -4.16 0.06
N ILE A 54 10.17 -5.11 -0.22
CA ILE A 54 9.85 -6.28 -1.06
C ILE A 54 8.92 -7.24 -0.30
N TYR A 55 9.19 -7.45 0.99
CA TYR A 55 8.41 -8.35 1.80
C TYR A 55 7.03 -7.78 2.14
N ASP A 56 6.92 -6.45 2.29
CA ASP A 56 5.66 -5.72 2.38
C ASP A 56 4.74 -6.01 1.19
N MET A 57 5.29 -6.02 -0.03
CA MET A 57 4.54 -6.38 -1.23
C MET A 57 4.06 -7.84 -1.20
N VAL A 58 4.91 -8.78 -0.78
CA VAL A 58 4.55 -10.20 -0.66
C VAL A 58 3.40 -10.38 0.33
N ILE A 59 3.50 -9.77 1.50
CA ILE A 59 2.45 -9.86 2.53
C ILE A 59 1.16 -9.21 2.06
N THR A 60 1.24 -8.06 1.40
CA THR A 60 0.06 -7.42 0.82
C THR A 60 -0.65 -8.32 -0.20
N MET A 61 0.11 -9.03 -1.04
CA MET A 61 -0.45 -10.03 -1.96
C MET A 61 -1.13 -11.19 -1.24
N ARG A 62 -0.54 -11.66 -0.14
CA ARG A 62 -1.14 -12.73 0.69
C ARG A 62 -2.45 -12.29 1.32
N ILE A 63 -2.54 -11.06 1.82
CA ILE A 63 -3.78 -10.49 2.39
C ILE A 63 -4.91 -10.50 1.38
N VAL A 64 -4.65 -10.12 0.12
CA VAL A 64 -5.65 -10.14 -0.94
C VAL A 64 -5.84 -11.55 -1.56
N GLY A 65 -4.94 -12.49 -1.26
CA GLY A 65 -5.00 -13.89 -1.73
C GLY A 65 -4.38 -14.14 -3.10
N ARG A 66 -3.55 -13.21 -3.59
CA ARG A 66 -2.79 -13.37 -4.83
C ARG A 66 -1.57 -14.26 -4.63
N PRO A 67 -1.17 -15.06 -5.64
CA PRO A 67 0.04 -15.85 -5.56
C PRO A 67 1.30 -14.95 -5.55
N ASP A 68 2.29 -15.32 -4.74
CA ASP A 68 3.53 -14.57 -4.55
C ASP A 68 4.29 -14.28 -5.87
N LYS A 69 4.15 -15.15 -6.86
CA LYS A 69 4.74 -14.96 -8.19
C LYS A 69 4.28 -13.69 -8.92
N HIS A 70 3.13 -13.12 -8.54
CA HIS A 70 2.65 -11.86 -9.12
C HIS A 70 3.53 -10.66 -8.74
N ILE A 71 4.49 -10.81 -7.81
CA ILE A 71 5.46 -9.76 -7.50
C ILE A 71 6.30 -9.37 -8.73
N PHE A 72 6.59 -10.32 -9.61
CA PHE A 72 7.33 -10.04 -10.84
C PHE A 72 6.59 -9.12 -11.82
N LEU A 73 5.26 -9.02 -11.69
CA LEU A 73 4.45 -8.10 -12.49
C LEU A 73 4.68 -6.63 -12.11
N PHE A 74 5.19 -6.36 -10.90
CA PHE A 74 5.59 -5.02 -10.49
C PHE A 74 6.82 -4.50 -11.22
N LEU A 75 7.62 -5.38 -11.84
CA LEU A 75 8.76 -4.96 -12.66
C LEU A 75 8.33 -4.35 -14.00
N ILE A 76 7.10 -4.59 -14.45
CA ILE A 76 6.55 -4.02 -15.68
C ILE A 76 5.91 -2.67 -15.35
N PRO A 77 6.46 -1.51 -15.81
CA PRO A 77 6.05 -0.18 -15.34
C PRO A 77 4.56 0.11 -15.54
N ILE A 78 4.02 -0.21 -16.71
CA ILE A 78 2.59 0.03 -17.03
C ILE A 78 1.69 -0.89 -16.20
N TYR A 79 2.08 -2.15 -16.08
CA TYR A 79 1.33 -3.13 -15.30
C TYR A 79 1.38 -2.85 -13.80
N ASN A 80 2.48 -2.27 -13.31
CA ASN A 80 2.67 -1.85 -11.93
C ASN A 80 1.57 -0.86 -11.50
N VAL A 81 1.31 0.18 -12.32
CA VAL A 81 0.26 1.17 -12.03
C VAL A 81 -1.11 0.50 -11.95
N TYR A 82 -1.46 -0.32 -12.95
CA TYR A 82 -2.71 -1.08 -12.95
C TYR A 82 -2.85 -2.00 -11.73
N LEU A 83 -1.77 -2.73 -11.41
CA LEU A 83 -1.75 -3.66 -10.28
C LEU A 83 -1.88 -2.93 -8.94
N GLY A 84 -1.25 -1.75 -8.82
CA GLY A 84 -1.38 -0.89 -7.64
C GLY A 84 -2.82 -0.48 -7.38
N PHE A 85 -3.52 0.04 -8.38
CA PHE A 85 -4.95 0.38 -8.26
C PHE A 85 -5.80 -0.84 -7.90
N LYS A 86 -5.56 -1.96 -8.57
CA LYS A 86 -6.31 -3.18 -8.32
C LYS A 86 -6.06 -3.74 -6.91
N MET A 87 -4.84 -3.67 -6.41
CA MET A 87 -4.53 -4.07 -5.03
C MET A 87 -5.21 -3.17 -3.99
N CYS A 88 -5.31 -1.86 -4.23
CA CYS A 88 -6.07 -0.95 -3.35
C CYS A 88 -7.54 -1.39 -3.23
N THR A 89 -8.19 -1.72 -4.34
CA THR A 89 -9.57 -2.19 -4.34
C THR A 89 -9.72 -3.56 -3.68
N GLU A 90 -8.78 -4.47 -3.91
CA GLU A 90 -8.78 -5.80 -3.31
C GLU A 90 -8.54 -5.77 -1.80
N ILE A 91 -7.65 -4.86 -1.31
CA ILE A 91 -7.48 -4.63 0.13
C ILE A 91 -8.79 -4.12 0.74
N ALA A 92 -9.43 -3.11 0.17
CA ALA A 92 -10.72 -2.63 0.65
C ALA A 92 -11.75 -3.76 0.74
N SER A 93 -11.84 -4.59 -0.29
CA SER A 93 -12.75 -5.73 -0.34
C SER A 93 -12.41 -6.83 0.67
N ALA A 94 -11.11 -7.07 0.94
CA ALA A 94 -10.65 -8.04 1.94
C ALA A 94 -11.07 -7.64 3.38
N PHE A 95 -11.28 -6.34 3.60
CA PHE A 95 -11.84 -5.80 4.85
C PHE A 95 -13.36 -5.55 4.76
N GLY A 96 -14.03 -6.11 3.76
CA GLY A 96 -15.50 -6.07 3.62
C GLY A 96 -16.07 -4.76 3.09
N LYS A 97 -15.23 -3.90 2.53
CA LYS A 97 -15.61 -2.65 1.88
C LYS A 97 -15.65 -2.85 0.37
N SER A 98 -16.84 -2.80 -0.23
CA SER A 98 -17.05 -3.08 -1.67
C SER A 98 -17.82 -1.99 -2.41
N SER A 99 -18.00 -0.83 -1.77
CA SER A 99 -18.67 0.31 -2.43
C SER A 99 -17.70 1.00 -3.41
N THR A 100 -18.23 1.56 -4.48
CA THR A 100 -17.46 2.36 -5.45
C THR A 100 -16.76 3.55 -4.77
N SER A 101 -17.41 4.18 -3.79
CA SER A 101 -16.80 5.24 -2.99
C SER A 101 -15.61 4.75 -2.18
N ASP A 102 -15.67 3.54 -1.59
CA ASP A 102 -14.54 2.96 -0.86
C ASP A 102 -13.34 2.75 -1.79
N TYR A 103 -13.55 2.31 -3.01
CA TYR A 103 -12.48 2.12 -4.00
C TYR A 103 -11.85 3.44 -4.44
N LEU A 104 -12.65 4.49 -4.63
CA LEU A 104 -12.13 5.83 -4.94
C LEU A 104 -11.27 6.36 -3.79
N TRP A 105 -11.75 6.26 -2.55
CA TRP A 105 -11.00 6.69 -1.37
C TRP A 105 -9.72 5.87 -1.18
N ALA A 106 -9.76 4.56 -1.40
CA ALA A 106 -8.59 3.69 -1.33
C ALA A 106 -7.51 4.06 -2.36
N CYS A 107 -7.90 4.51 -3.54
CA CYS A 107 -6.95 4.88 -4.60
C CYS A 107 -6.43 6.32 -4.46
N ILE A 108 -7.29 7.28 -4.09
CA ILE A 108 -6.94 8.71 -4.03
C ILE A 108 -6.23 9.04 -2.72
N LEU A 109 -6.78 8.58 -1.60
CA LEU A 109 -6.25 8.83 -0.26
C LEU A 109 -5.74 7.54 0.40
N ASN A 110 -4.91 6.80 -0.33
CA ASN A 110 -4.42 5.48 0.05
C ASN A 110 -3.94 5.40 1.51
N VAL A 111 -3.07 6.32 1.95
CA VAL A 111 -2.51 6.34 3.31
C VAL A 111 -3.61 6.54 4.36
N PHE A 112 -4.49 7.51 4.16
CA PHE A 112 -5.60 7.77 5.09
C PHE A 112 -6.61 6.63 5.11
N TYR A 113 -6.86 6.01 3.96
CA TYR A 113 -7.76 4.88 3.86
C TYR A 113 -7.20 3.63 4.56
N ILE A 114 -5.90 3.38 4.43
CA ILE A 114 -5.21 2.30 5.17
C ILE A 114 -5.29 2.55 6.68
N LEU A 115 -5.08 3.79 7.14
CA LEU A 115 -5.25 4.17 8.54
C LEU A 115 -6.69 3.93 9.00
N HIS A 116 -7.67 4.33 8.21
CA HIS A 116 -9.08 4.08 8.51
C HIS A 116 -9.39 2.59 8.65
N LEU A 117 -8.94 1.75 7.72
CA LEU A 117 -9.11 0.29 7.79
C LEU A 117 -8.40 -0.31 9.01
N ALA A 118 -7.18 0.17 9.30
CA ALA A 118 -6.35 -0.35 10.39
C ALA A 118 -6.92 -0.04 11.77
N PHE A 119 -7.36 1.20 11.99
CA PHE A 119 -7.79 1.69 13.30
C PHE A 119 -9.30 1.66 13.54
N SER A 120 -10.11 1.42 12.52
CA SER A 120 -11.57 1.29 12.71
C SER A 120 -11.91 0.00 13.44
N TYR A 121 -12.51 0.12 14.62
CA TYR A 121 -12.89 -1.02 15.45
C TYR A 121 -13.98 -1.90 14.81
N SER A 122 -14.83 -1.33 13.96
CA SER A 122 -15.95 -2.02 13.31
C SER A 122 -15.56 -2.79 12.04
N ILE A 123 -14.31 -2.66 11.57
CA ILE A 123 -13.85 -3.29 10.33
C ILE A 123 -12.95 -4.46 10.69
N GLU A 124 -13.34 -5.65 10.25
CA GLU A 124 -12.56 -6.88 10.44
C GLU A 124 -12.04 -7.41 9.10
N TYR A 125 -10.94 -8.14 9.14
CA TYR A 125 -10.41 -8.83 7.97
C TYR A 125 -11.33 -10.02 7.62
N LYS A 126 -11.92 -9.99 6.42
CA LYS A 126 -12.85 -11.02 5.92
C LYS A 126 -12.19 -12.13 5.09
N GLY A 127 -10.88 -12.06 4.96
CA GLY A 127 -10.09 -13.04 4.23
C GLY A 127 -9.79 -12.68 2.77
N PRO A 128 -9.02 -13.54 2.07
CA PRO A 128 -8.48 -13.28 0.75
C PRO A 128 -9.57 -13.27 -0.33
N VAL A 129 -9.71 -12.16 -1.05
CA VAL A 129 -10.77 -11.92 -2.04
C VAL A 129 -10.46 -12.58 -3.38
N PHE A 130 -9.20 -12.51 -3.82
CA PHE A 130 -8.79 -13.04 -5.12
C PHE A 130 -9.06 -14.55 -5.25
N ARG A 131 -8.81 -15.31 -4.21
CA ARG A 131 -9.07 -16.75 -4.19
C ARG A 131 -10.57 -17.08 -4.24
N LYS A 132 -11.42 -16.27 -3.60
CA LYS A 132 -12.89 -16.44 -3.64
C LYS A 132 -13.42 -16.23 -5.06
N HIS A 133 -12.91 -15.25 -5.79
CA HIS A 133 -13.31 -15.01 -7.18
C HIS A 133 -12.95 -16.19 -8.10
N LEU A 134 -11.74 -16.75 -7.96
CA LEU A 134 -11.33 -17.91 -8.75
C LEU A 134 -12.22 -19.13 -8.49
N THR A 135 -12.54 -19.41 -7.23
CA THR A 135 -13.41 -20.54 -6.85
C THR A 135 -14.82 -20.36 -7.42
N ALA A 136 -15.38 -19.15 -7.34
CA ALA A 136 -16.70 -18.86 -7.90
C ALA A 136 -16.72 -19.04 -9.43
N THR A 137 -15.71 -18.56 -10.14
CA THR A 137 -15.61 -18.71 -11.60
C THR A 137 -15.45 -20.16 -12.01
N ASN A 138 -14.61 -20.95 -11.30
CA ASN A 138 -14.44 -22.37 -11.59
C ASN A 138 -15.73 -23.16 -11.36
N ASN A 139 -16.49 -22.86 -10.31
CA ASN A 139 -17.77 -23.51 -10.05
C ASN A 139 -18.82 -23.18 -11.12
N GLN A 140 -18.85 -21.95 -11.64
CA GLN A 140 -19.74 -21.57 -12.74
C GLN A 140 -19.40 -22.31 -14.04
N MET A 141 -18.11 -22.49 -14.35
CA MET A 141 -17.67 -23.26 -15.52
C MET A 141 -17.91 -24.76 -15.39
N ALA A 142 -17.97 -25.30 -14.18
CA ALA A 142 -18.24 -26.71 -13.92
C ALA A 142 -19.72 -27.08 -14.01
N VAL A 143 -20.63 -26.09 -13.97
CA VAL A 143 -22.10 -26.26 -14.02
C VAL A 143 -22.65 -25.93 -15.42
N ALA A 144 -21.86 -25.29 -16.28
CA ALA A 144 -22.20 -24.96 -17.67
C ALA A 144 -21.77 -26.06 -18.64
#